data_672ce7d3bd86f1a9afdc674913422d5f
#
_entry.id   672ce7d3bd86f1a9afdc674913422d5f
#
_cell.length_a   1.000
_cell.length_b   1.000
_cell.length_c   1.000
_cell.angle_alpha   90.00
_cell.angle_beta   90.00
_cell.angle_gamma   90.00
#
_symmetry.space_group_name_H-M   'P 1'
#
loop_
_entity.id
_entity.type
_entity.pdbx_description
1 polymer ?
#
loop_
_entity_poly.entity_id
_entity_poly.type
_entity_poly.pdbx_seq_one_letter_code
_entity_poly.pdbx_strand_id
1 'polypeptide(L)'
;MSIEVLTLLFFGALLFFLLLGLPLAFVLGGVSVVFLYFTWGFDSFYMVASQIWGTMGSFTLVAIPLFVFMAMVLERTGVARDLYRMMHLWCGGLRGGLALGTLIICAVFAAMVGISGAAVVAMGTIALPSMLERGYDRSMALGVINTGGGWGILIPPSILMILYALITGVSVGQMFAAGIMPGILLMVLTAIYILVRCQLQPELAPALPEEERASWPEKLRALRAVLLPIGVVIMVLGSIIGGITTPTEAAAMGVLGALISAAVYRQFKWSVMQEAAIRTFKLTGMIMWILFAAHAFSAAYQSMGAQELIESLMNLIPGGPWGIIIAMMVIVFLLAMVLDPVGIMLITLPVFMPIVENLGFDPIWFGILFVINMEIGYMTPPFGFNLFYLKGIVPPGITMTDIYKSIIPFVIVEIVGLGLIMVFPEIATWLPDLFF
;
A
#
# COMPACT_ATOMS: atom_id res chain seq x y z
N MET A 1 20.41 -10.85 32.54
CA MET A 1 19.59 -11.79 31.75
C MET A 1 20.35 -12.06 30.45
N SER A 2 20.25 -13.26 29.88
CA SER A 2 20.83 -13.45 28.54
C SER A 2 20.04 -12.67 27.49
N ILE A 3 20.71 -12.31 26.39
CA ILE A 3 20.11 -11.52 25.30
C ILE A 3 18.88 -12.23 24.72
N GLU A 4 18.92 -13.56 24.61
CA GLU A 4 17.82 -14.37 24.08
C GLU A 4 16.56 -14.26 24.95
N VAL A 5 16.71 -14.36 26.27
CA VAL A 5 15.58 -14.24 27.22
C VAL A 5 15.01 -12.83 27.21
N LEU A 6 15.87 -11.81 27.14
CA LEU A 6 15.44 -10.41 27.09
C LEU A 6 14.68 -10.12 25.79
N THR A 7 15.20 -10.60 24.65
CA THR A 7 14.55 -10.46 23.35
C THR A 7 13.20 -11.20 23.29
N LEU A 8 13.16 -12.44 23.83
CA LEU A 8 11.93 -13.22 23.90
C LEU A 8 10.85 -12.50 24.75
N LEU A 9 11.24 -11.93 25.88
CA LEU A 9 10.32 -11.18 26.74
C LEU A 9 9.88 -9.89 26.07
N PHE A 10 10.75 -9.20 25.34
CA PHE A 10 10.44 -7.95 24.65
C PHE A 10 9.40 -8.16 23.54
N PHE A 11 9.68 -9.09 22.62
CA PHE A 11 8.72 -9.43 21.55
C PHE A 11 7.48 -10.17 22.08
N GLY A 12 7.65 -11.01 23.09
CA GLY A 12 6.56 -11.70 23.78
C GLY A 12 5.58 -10.70 24.43
N ALA A 13 6.09 -9.69 25.13
CA ALA A 13 5.26 -8.62 25.70
C ALA A 13 4.55 -7.83 24.62
N LEU A 14 5.25 -7.48 23.53
CA LEU A 14 4.66 -6.79 22.38
C LEU A 14 3.49 -7.60 21.80
N LEU A 15 3.71 -8.86 21.46
CA LEU A 15 2.66 -9.72 20.91
C LEU A 15 1.51 -9.93 21.90
N PHE A 16 1.81 -10.13 23.17
CA PHE A 16 0.79 -10.31 24.20
C PHE A 16 -0.15 -9.09 24.29
N PHE A 17 0.39 -7.89 24.36
CA PHE A 17 -0.42 -6.68 24.45
C PHE A 17 -1.15 -6.36 23.14
N LEU A 18 -0.59 -6.69 21.98
CA LEU A 18 -1.29 -6.60 20.70
C LEU A 18 -2.47 -7.57 20.64
N LEU A 19 -2.32 -8.82 21.10
CA LEU A 19 -3.41 -9.81 21.15
C LEU A 19 -4.52 -9.40 22.11
N LEU A 20 -4.23 -8.58 23.14
CA LEU A 20 -5.26 -7.97 23.99
C LEU A 20 -6.04 -6.84 23.29
N GLY A 21 -5.66 -6.48 22.04
CA GLY A 21 -6.34 -5.44 21.27
C GLY A 21 -5.94 -4.02 21.63
N LEU A 22 -4.81 -3.82 22.31
CA LEU A 22 -4.31 -2.47 22.62
C LEU A 22 -3.77 -1.81 21.33
N PRO A 23 -3.97 -0.47 21.17
CA PRO A 23 -3.46 0.21 19.98
C PRO A 23 -1.93 0.13 19.87
N LEU A 24 -1.46 -0.17 18.65
CA LEU A 24 -0.05 -0.46 18.35
C LEU A 24 0.93 0.58 18.88
N ALA A 25 0.62 1.88 18.72
CA ALA A 25 1.49 2.96 19.17
C ALA A 25 1.74 2.91 20.70
N PHE A 26 0.72 2.61 21.49
CA PHE A 26 0.85 2.50 22.95
C PHE A 26 1.60 1.22 23.33
N VAL A 27 1.41 0.14 22.61
CA VAL A 27 2.15 -1.11 22.87
C VAL A 27 3.63 -0.93 22.56
N LEU A 28 3.97 -0.43 21.35
CA LEU A 28 5.36 -0.18 20.95
C LEU A 28 6.06 0.78 21.92
N GLY A 29 5.45 1.94 22.18
CA GLY A 29 6.04 2.95 23.06
C GLY A 29 6.12 2.47 24.51
N GLY A 30 5.04 1.87 25.04
CA GLY A 30 4.97 1.41 26.44
C GLY A 30 5.94 0.29 26.73
N VAL A 31 5.98 -0.75 25.89
CA VAL A 31 6.94 -1.86 26.03
C VAL A 31 8.38 -1.33 25.96
N SER A 32 8.67 -0.47 25.00
CA SER A 32 10.02 0.11 24.84
C SER A 32 10.47 0.91 26.04
N VAL A 33 9.60 1.80 26.53
CA VAL A 33 9.88 2.63 27.72
C VAL A 33 10.12 1.77 28.96
N VAL A 34 9.29 0.74 29.18
CA VAL A 34 9.46 -0.18 30.31
C VAL A 34 10.77 -0.94 30.21
N PHE A 35 11.09 -1.54 29.05
CA PHE A 35 12.33 -2.29 28.88
C PHE A 35 13.58 -1.41 28.98
N LEU A 36 13.57 -0.21 28.39
CA LEU A 36 14.67 0.76 28.52
C LEU A 36 14.90 1.15 29.95
N TYR A 37 13.84 1.41 30.73
CA TYR A 37 13.95 1.74 32.15
C TYR A 37 14.63 0.62 32.95
N PHE A 38 14.23 -0.64 32.72
CA PHE A 38 14.82 -1.78 33.45
C PHE A 38 16.23 -2.14 32.99
N THR A 39 16.60 -1.83 31.74
CA THR A 39 17.95 -2.14 31.23
C THR A 39 18.96 -1.02 31.45
N TRP A 40 18.56 0.24 31.30
CA TRP A 40 19.45 1.41 31.28
C TRP A 40 19.07 2.48 32.35
N GLY A 41 17.99 2.29 33.09
CA GLY A 41 17.54 3.24 34.10
C GLY A 41 16.88 4.49 33.53
N PHE A 42 16.77 5.53 34.35
CA PHE A 42 16.01 6.75 34.02
C PHE A 42 16.63 7.56 32.86
N ASP A 43 17.94 7.51 32.70
CA ASP A 43 18.65 8.26 31.65
C ASP A 43 18.30 7.77 30.22
N SER A 44 17.76 6.55 30.09
CA SER A 44 17.28 6.01 28.83
C SER A 44 16.12 6.81 28.21
N PHE A 45 15.35 7.54 29.00
CA PHE A 45 14.26 8.38 28.49
C PHE A 45 14.78 9.55 27.64
N TYR A 46 16.00 10.02 27.90
CA TYR A 46 16.63 11.01 27.03
C TYR A 46 16.89 10.45 25.62
N MET A 47 17.25 9.17 25.51
CA MET A 47 17.45 8.53 24.21
C MET A 47 16.15 8.52 23.41
N VAL A 48 15.04 8.14 24.04
CA VAL A 48 13.72 8.15 23.40
C VAL A 48 13.31 9.56 22.95
N ALA A 49 13.47 10.54 23.84
CA ALA A 49 13.15 11.93 23.53
C ALA A 49 14.02 12.50 22.39
N SER A 50 15.32 12.17 22.36
CA SER A 50 16.25 12.56 21.30
C SER A 50 15.88 11.96 19.95
N GLN A 51 15.51 10.66 19.91
CA GLN A 51 15.06 9.98 18.68
C GLN A 51 13.77 10.61 18.13
N ILE A 52 12.80 10.85 19.00
CA ILE A 52 11.55 11.53 18.61
C ILE A 52 11.84 12.92 18.06
N TRP A 53 12.69 13.69 18.75
CA TRP A 53 13.07 15.04 18.32
C TRP A 53 13.77 15.04 16.96
N GLY A 54 14.71 14.12 16.74
CA GLY A 54 15.36 13.94 15.44
C GLY A 54 14.37 13.63 14.33
N THR A 55 13.41 12.75 14.61
CA THR A 55 12.34 12.40 13.66
C THR A 55 11.44 13.61 13.33
N MET A 56 11.04 14.37 14.35
CA MET A 56 10.19 15.57 14.15
C MET A 56 10.87 16.64 13.29
N GLY A 57 12.20 16.68 13.27
CA GLY A 57 12.97 17.58 12.41
C GLY A 57 13.06 17.16 10.93
N SER A 58 12.58 15.98 10.57
CA SER A 58 12.65 15.49 9.19
C SER A 58 11.66 16.21 8.27
N PHE A 59 12.20 16.94 7.28
CA PHE A 59 11.39 17.66 6.29
C PHE A 59 10.53 16.72 5.43
N THR A 60 10.98 15.50 5.21
CA THR A 60 10.25 14.49 4.42
C THR A 60 8.91 14.11 5.07
N LEU A 61 8.79 14.23 6.40
CA LEU A 61 7.52 13.99 7.10
C LEU A 61 6.39 14.90 6.65
N VAL A 62 6.69 16.11 6.17
CA VAL A 62 5.69 17.07 5.69
C VAL A 62 5.01 16.57 4.40
N ALA A 63 5.67 15.68 3.64
CA ALA A 63 5.06 15.06 2.46
C ALA A 63 3.83 14.20 2.83
N ILE A 64 3.84 13.53 3.99
CA ILE A 64 2.75 12.63 4.40
C ILE A 64 1.41 13.37 4.51
N PRO A 65 1.23 14.42 5.33
CA PRO A 65 -0.04 15.14 5.42
C PRO A 65 -0.45 15.75 4.07
N LEU A 66 0.49 16.19 3.24
CA LEU A 66 0.17 16.75 1.93
C LEU A 66 -0.37 15.68 0.98
N PHE A 67 0.27 14.51 0.86
CA PHE A 67 -0.25 13.41 0.04
C PHE A 67 -1.58 12.88 0.58
N VAL A 68 -1.72 12.75 1.90
CA VAL A 68 -3.00 12.35 2.51
C VAL A 68 -4.10 13.36 2.18
N PHE A 69 -3.82 14.66 2.29
CA PHE A 69 -4.80 15.70 1.97
C PHE A 69 -5.18 15.69 0.47
N MET A 70 -4.18 15.57 -0.42
CA MET A 70 -4.41 15.39 -1.86
C MET A 70 -5.36 14.22 -2.11
N ALA A 71 -5.10 13.05 -1.51
CA ALA A 71 -5.91 11.86 -1.63
C ALA A 71 -7.35 12.07 -1.14
N MET A 72 -7.52 12.66 0.06
CA MET A 72 -8.83 12.92 0.66
C MET A 72 -9.68 13.90 -0.17
N VAL A 73 -9.05 14.89 -0.80
CA VAL A 73 -9.73 15.82 -1.72
C VAL A 73 -10.13 15.09 -3.00
N LEU A 74 -9.21 14.35 -3.65
CA LEU A 74 -9.46 13.65 -4.91
C LEU A 74 -10.55 12.58 -4.76
N GLU A 75 -10.56 11.83 -3.66
CA GLU A 75 -11.60 10.83 -3.36
C GLU A 75 -13.01 11.42 -3.41
N ARG A 76 -13.17 12.71 -3.01
CA ARG A 76 -14.47 13.38 -2.92
C ARG A 76 -14.89 14.14 -4.15
N THR A 77 -14.02 14.25 -5.14
CA THR A 77 -14.33 14.97 -6.39
C THR A 77 -15.31 14.22 -7.30
N GLY A 78 -15.52 12.91 -7.06
CA GLY A 78 -16.31 12.06 -7.95
C GLY A 78 -15.55 11.54 -9.17
N VAL A 79 -14.26 11.80 -9.25
CA VAL A 79 -13.36 11.33 -10.32
C VAL A 79 -13.47 9.82 -10.54
N ALA A 80 -13.54 9.02 -9.45
CA ALA A 80 -13.65 7.56 -9.55
C ALA A 80 -14.87 7.12 -10.38
N ARG A 81 -16.00 7.82 -10.25
CA ARG A 81 -17.23 7.52 -11.00
C ARG A 81 -17.07 7.83 -12.48
N ASP A 82 -16.46 8.95 -12.81
CA ASP A 82 -16.24 9.36 -14.20
C ASP A 82 -15.22 8.46 -14.89
N LEU A 83 -14.15 8.06 -14.18
CA LEU A 83 -13.20 7.06 -14.64
C LEU A 83 -13.88 5.71 -14.91
N TYR A 84 -14.74 5.26 -13.99
CA TYR A 84 -15.50 4.03 -14.17
C TYR A 84 -16.40 4.08 -15.39
N ARG A 85 -17.16 5.18 -15.56
CA ARG A 85 -18.00 5.39 -16.75
C ARG A 85 -17.18 5.38 -18.04
N MET A 86 -16.03 6.00 -18.05
CA MET A 86 -15.12 6.00 -19.20
C MET A 86 -14.70 4.59 -19.58
N MET A 87 -14.18 3.81 -18.61
CA MET A 87 -13.73 2.45 -18.87
C MET A 87 -14.86 1.50 -19.24
N HIS A 88 -16.06 1.71 -18.68
CA HIS A 88 -17.26 0.99 -19.09
C HIS A 88 -17.54 1.17 -20.59
N LEU A 89 -17.45 2.41 -21.10
CA LEU A 89 -17.62 2.71 -22.52
C LEU A 89 -16.52 2.10 -23.39
N TRP A 90 -15.28 2.06 -22.90
CA TRP A 90 -14.12 1.55 -23.65
C TRP A 90 -14.06 0.03 -23.71
N CYS A 91 -14.22 -0.62 -22.57
CA CYS A 91 -13.97 -2.06 -22.40
C CYS A 91 -15.25 -2.91 -22.43
N GLY A 92 -16.43 -2.32 -22.36
CA GLY A 92 -17.70 -3.07 -22.24
C GLY A 92 -17.99 -4.06 -23.36
N GLY A 93 -17.43 -3.86 -24.56
CA GLY A 93 -17.56 -4.79 -25.69
C GLY A 93 -16.70 -6.07 -25.60
N LEU A 94 -15.84 -6.17 -24.62
CA LEU A 94 -14.97 -7.34 -24.41
C LEU A 94 -15.56 -8.24 -23.31
N ARG A 95 -15.41 -9.57 -23.47
CA ARG A 95 -15.67 -10.51 -22.37
C ARG A 95 -14.68 -10.24 -21.24
N GLY A 96 -15.17 -10.05 -20.02
CA GLY A 96 -14.35 -9.57 -18.91
C GLY A 96 -13.98 -8.09 -18.96
N GLY A 97 -14.53 -7.34 -19.93
CA GLY A 97 -14.15 -5.93 -20.16
C GLY A 97 -14.43 -5.02 -18.98
N LEU A 98 -15.53 -5.21 -18.24
CA LEU A 98 -15.81 -4.42 -17.03
C LEU A 98 -14.82 -4.77 -15.89
N ALA A 99 -14.44 -6.04 -15.76
CA ALA A 99 -13.43 -6.45 -14.79
C ALA A 99 -12.07 -5.83 -15.12
N LEU A 100 -11.63 -5.92 -16.39
CA LEU A 100 -10.40 -5.27 -16.87
C LEU A 100 -10.46 -3.75 -16.69
N GLY A 101 -11.57 -3.12 -17.04
CA GLY A 101 -11.79 -1.70 -16.85
C GLY A 101 -11.71 -1.30 -15.37
N THR A 102 -12.34 -2.07 -14.47
CA THR A 102 -12.26 -1.86 -13.03
C THR A 102 -10.82 -1.97 -12.54
N LEU A 103 -10.07 -2.97 -13.01
CA LEU A 103 -8.67 -3.17 -12.67
C LEU A 103 -7.81 -1.94 -13.02
N ILE A 104 -7.92 -1.44 -14.26
CA ILE A 104 -7.19 -0.26 -14.73
C ILE A 104 -7.56 0.99 -13.92
N ILE A 105 -8.84 1.17 -13.61
CA ILE A 105 -9.28 2.30 -12.80
C ILE A 105 -8.73 2.19 -11.38
N CYS A 106 -8.75 1.00 -10.80
CA CYS A 106 -8.16 0.79 -9.49
C CYS A 106 -6.67 1.21 -9.48
N ALA A 107 -5.91 0.87 -10.51
CA ALA A 107 -4.51 1.28 -10.63
C ALA A 107 -4.35 2.82 -10.74
N VAL A 108 -5.18 3.48 -11.56
CA VAL A 108 -5.17 4.94 -11.68
C VAL A 108 -5.61 5.59 -10.36
N PHE A 109 -6.65 5.06 -9.73
CA PHE A 109 -7.16 5.58 -8.47
C PHE A 109 -6.16 5.32 -7.31
N ALA A 110 -5.50 4.19 -7.33
CA ALA A 110 -4.41 3.86 -6.42
C ALA A 110 -3.29 4.91 -6.48
N ALA A 111 -2.84 5.27 -7.70
CA ALA A 111 -1.85 6.33 -7.92
C ALA A 111 -2.32 7.73 -7.46
N MET A 112 -3.62 7.96 -7.32
CA MET A 112 -4.16 9.22 -6.83
C MET A 112 -4.28 9.27 -5.32
N VAL A 113 -4.59 8.13 -4.69
CA VAL A 113 -4.99 8.07 -3.27
C VAL A 113 -3.85 7.56 -2.38
N GLY A 114 -3.02 6.65 -2.86
CA GLY A 114 -1.88 6.10 -2.10
C GLY A 114 -2.27 5.29 -0.86
N ILE A 115 -3.56 4.87 -0.75
CA ILE A 115 -4.12 4.12 0.37
C ILE A 115 -5.04 3.03 -0.17
N SER A 116 -4.78 1.77 0.15
CA SER A 116 -5.50 0.61 -0.35
C SER A 116 -6.99 0.61 0.01
N GLY A 117 -7.33 0.75 1.29
CA GLY A 117 -8.71 0.67 1.76
C GLY A 117 -9.66 1.67 1.11
N ALA A 118 -9.20 2.90 0.83
CA ALA A 118 -10.00 3.91 0.16
C ALA A 118 -10.33 3.49 -1.29
N ALA A 119 -9.37 2.90 -2.00
CA ALA A 119 -9.57 2.41 -3.37
C ALA A 119 -10.56 1.24 -3.39
N VAL A 120 -10.44 0.27 -2.47
CA VAL A 120 -11.38 -0.85 -2.33
C VAL A 120 -12.80 -0.37 -2.07
N VAL A 121 -12.99 0.57 -1.13
CA VAL A 121 -14.31 1.11 -0.79
C VAL A 121 -14.92 1.89 -1.95
N ALA A 122 -14.14 2.79 -2.57
CA ALA A 122 -14.63 3.60 -3.69
C ALA A 122 -15.06 2.72 -4.87
N MET A 123 -14.20 1.79 -5.28
CA MET A 123 -14.49 0.92 -6.43
C MET A 123 -15.53 -0.15 -6.10
N GLY A 124 -15.53 -0.68 -4.88
CA GLY A 124 -16.58 -1.60 -4.44
C GLY A 124 -17.97 -0.96 -4.43
N THR A 125 -18.08 0.31 -4.08
CA THR A 125 -19.35 1.04 -4.10
C THR A 125 -19.82 1.34 -5.53
N ILE A 126 -18.91 1.59 -6.47
CA ILE A 126 -19.22 2.01 -7.83
C ILE A 126 -19.30 0.82 -8.79
N ALA A 127 -18.26 -0.03 -8.80
CA ALA A 127 -18.08 -1.08 -9.78
C ALA A 127 -18.86 -2.36 -9.45
N LEU A 128 -18.90 -2.77 -8.17
CA LEU A 128 -19.53 -4.03 -7.79
C LEU A 128 -21.02 -4.12 -8.16
N PRO A 129 -21.88 -3.14 -7.83
CA PRO A 129 -23.28 -3.18 -8.24
C PRO A 129 -23.43 -3.28 -9.76
N SER A 130 -22.68 -2.47 -10.51
CA SER A 130 -22.72 -2.45 -11.98
C SER A 130 -22.29 -3.79 -12.60
N MET A 131 -21.28 -4.46 -12.03
CA MET A 131 -20.83 -5.77 -12.51
C MET A 131 -21.87 -6.86 -12.20
N LEU A 132 -22.45 -6.86 -10.99
CA LEU A 132 -23.47 -7.84 -10.58
C LEU A 132 -24.76 -7.69 -11.38
N GLU A 133 -25.23 -6.46 -11.64
CA GLU A 133 -26.41 -6.18 -12.47
C GLU A 133 -26.24 -6.68 -13.92
N ARG A 134 -25.01 -6.76 -14.41
CA ARG A 134 -24.67 -7.25 -15.74
C ARG A 134 -24.31 -8.73 -15.78
N GLY A 135 -24.59 -9.47 -14.71
CA GLY A 135 -24.42 -10.92 -14.65
C GLY A 135 -22.99 -11.40 -14.50
N TYR A 136 -22.07 -10.52 -14.03
CA TYR A 136 -20.72 -10.97 -13.70
C TYR A 136 -20.75 -11.91 -12.50
N ASP A 137 -19.89 -12.92 -12.54
CA ASP A 137 -19.65 -13.81 -11.41
C ASP A 137 -19.18 -13.03 -10.18
N ARG A 138 -19.73 -13.39 -9.02
CA ARG A 138 -19.44 -12.70 -7.77
C ARG A 138 -17.97 -12.76 -7.40
N SER A 139 -17.34 -13.93 -7.58
CA SER A 139 -15.93 -14.11 -7.25
C SER A 139 -15.04 -13.27 -8.15
N MET A 140 -15.35 -13.16 -9.45
CA MET A 140 -14.62 -12.31 -10.37
C MET A 140 -14.73 -10.83 -9.97
N ALA A 141 -15.94 -10.34 -9.69
CA ALA A 141 -16.17 -8.94 -9.34
C ALA A 141 -15.49 -8.56 -8.01
N LEU A 142 -15.65 -9.39 -6.98
CA LEU A 142 -15.04 -9.16 -5.67
C LEU A 142 -13.50 -9.23 -5.72
N GLY A 143 -12.97 -10.23 -6.42
CA GLY A 143 -11.53 -10.43 -6.55
C GLY A 143 -10.83 -9.28 -7.26
N VAL A 144 -11.37 -8.82 -8.39
CA VAL A 144 -10.81 -7.68 -9.15
C VAL A 144 -10.79 -6.40 -8.33
N ILE A 145 -11.87 -6.08 -7.61
CA ILE A 145 -11.97 -4.86 -6.79
C ILE A 145 -10.97 -4.91 -5.64
N ASN A 146 -10.87 -6.07 -4.99
CA ASN A 146 -9.99 -6.22 -3.83
C ASN A 146 -8.51 -6.13 -4.24
N THR A 147 -8.11 -6.82 -5.30
CA THR A 147 -6.75 -6.82 -5.83
C THR A 147 -6.35 -5.45 -6.37
N GLY A 148 -7.16 -4.91 -7.30
CA GLY A 148 -6.86 -3.59 -7.86
C GLY A 148 -6.86 -2.48 -6.80
N GLY A 149 -7.72 -2.55 -5.79
CA GLY A 149 -7.71 -1.63 -4.65
C GLY A 149 -6.48 -1.81 -3.76
N GLY A 150 -5.94 -3.02 -3.65
CA GLY A 150 -4.71 -3.35 -2.93
C GLY A 150 -3.52 -2.53 -3.40
N TRP A 151 -3.40 -2.31 -4.70
CA TRP A 151 -2.28 -1.57 -5.30
C TRP A 151 -2.14 -0.12 -4.84
N GLY A 152 -3.07 0.41 -4.05
CA GLY A 152 -2.95 1.72 -3.45
C GLY A 152 -1.73 1.91 -2.54
N ILE A 153 -1.12 0.83 -2.08
CA ILE A 153 0.12 0.90 -1.30
C ILE A 153 1.38 0.70 -2.14
N LEU A 154 1.25 0.17 -3.38
CA LEU A 154 2.38 -0.12 -4.27
C LEU A 154 2.55 0.94 -5.37
N ILE A 155 1.45 1.35 -6.02
CA ILE A 155 1.53 2.30 -7.13
C ILE A 155 1.76 3.71 -6.58
N PRO A 156 2.87 4.40 -6.98
CA PRO A 156 3.18 5.71 -6.44
C PRO A 156 2.23 6.81 -6.96
N PRO A 157 2.06 7.90 -6.15
CA PRO A 157 2.65 8.14 -4.84
C PRO A 157 1.99 7.32 -3.73
N SER A 158 2.81 6.61 -2.96
CA SER A 158 2.37 5.74 -1.86
C SER A 158 2.88 6.22 -0.51
N ILE A 159 2.00 6.32 0.48
CA ILE A 159 2.36 6.72 1.85
C ILE A 159 3.31 5.69 2.49
N LEU A 160 3.10 4.40 2.20
CA LEU A 160 3.96 3.34 2.74
C LEU A 160 5.37 3.40 2.17
N MET A 161 5.55 3.75 0.90
CA MET A 161 6.87 3.96 0.32
C MET A 161 7.60 5.15 0.94
N ILE A 162 6.88 6.23 1.29
CA ILE A 162 7.46 7.37 2.02
C ILE A 162 7.93 6.92 3.40
N LEU A 163 7.10 6.16 4.12
CA LEU A 163 7.46 5.63 5.43
C LEU A 163 8.63 4.66 5.36
N TYR A 164 8.65 3.77 4.37
CA TYR A 164 9.78 2.88 4.12
C TYR A 164 11.07 3.69 3.93
N ALA A 165 11.05 4.67 3.04
CA ALA A 165 12.20 5.51 2.76
C ALA A 165 12.68 6.29 3.99
N LEU A 166 11.76 6.79 4.82
CA LEU A 166 12.07 7.46 6.08
C LEU A 166 12.77 6.56 7.10
N ILE A 167 12.30 5.31 7.22
CA ILE A 167 12.82 4.35 8.20
C ILE A 167 14.19 3.83 7.76
N THR A 168 14.36 3.58 6.47
CA THR A 168 15.55 2.95 5.90
C THR A 168 16.60 3.93 5.40
N GLY A 169 16.25 5.22 5.29
CA GLY A 169 17.15 6.26 4.79
C GLY A 169 17.34 6.30 3.28
N VAL A 170 16.61 5.47 2.51
CA VAL A 170 16.65 5.50 1.03
C VAL A 170 15.88 6.70 0.47
N SER A 171 16.09 7.04 -0.80
CA SER A 171 15.38 8.14 -1.44
C SER A 171 13.91 7.80 -1.70
N VAL A 172 12.99 8.70 -1.29
CA VAL A 172 11.56 8.59 -1.63
C VAL A 172 11.33 8.61 -3.14
N GLY A 173 12.12 9.42 -3.88
CA GLY A 173 12.02 9.48 -5.34
C GLY A 173 12.39 8.15 -5.99
N GLN A 174 13.48 7.52 -5.54
CA GLN A 174 13.88 6.20 -6.00
C GLN A 174 12.84 5.13 -5.66
N MET A 175 12.28 5.15 -4.44
CA MET A 175 11.19 4.23 -4.05
C MET A 175 9.96 4.39 -4.94
N PHE A 176 9.57 5.62 -5.27
CA PHE A 176 8.46 5.87 -6.18
C PHE A 176 8.77 5.36 -7.59
N ALA A 177 9.95 5.65 -8.12
CA ALA A 177 10.38 5.12 -9.42
C ALA A 177 10.36 3.58 -9.43
N ALA A 178 10.88 2.96 -8.37
CA ALA A 178 10.93 1.50 -8.20
C ALA A 178 9.54 0.83 -8.19
N GLY A 179 8.51 1.50 -7.69
CA GLY A 179 7.15 0.95 -7.61
C GLY A 179 6.39 0.91 -8.94
N ILE A 180 6.82 1.70 -9.95
CA ILE A 180 6.09 1.83 -11.22
C ILE A 180 6.11 0.53 -12.02
N MET A 181 7.28 -0.03 -12.30
CA MET A 181 7.40 -1.23 -13.14
C MET A 181 6.80 -2.48 -12.48
N PRO A 182 7.04 -2.74 -11.17
CA PRO A 182 6.32 -3.80 -10.45
C PRO A 182 4.80 -3.63 -10.47
N GLY A 183 4.29 -2.42 -10.25
CA GLY A 183 2.85 -2.15 -10.35
C GLY A 183 2.27 -2.44 -11.72
N ILE A 184 2.97 -2.07 -12.79
CA ILE A 184 2.59 -2.41 -14.18
C ILE A 184 2.64 -3.92 -14.39
N LEU A 185 3.67 -4.61 -13.91
CA LEU A 185 3.78 -6.07 -14.02
C LEU A 185 2.59 -6.78 -13.39
N LEU A 186 2.25 -6.44 -12.14
CA LEU A 186 1.13 -7.04 -11.42
C LEU A 186 -0.20 -6.75 -12.12
N MET A 187 -0.39 -5.52 -12.60
CA MET A 187 -1.57 -5.15 -13.39
C MET A 187 -1.67 -5.98 -14.67
N VAL A 188 -0.57 -6.18 -15.40
CA VAL A 188 -0.55 -6.98 -16.64
C VAL A 188 -0.82 -8.45 -16.34
N LEU A 189 -0.19 -9.04 -15.33
CA LEU A 189 -0.42 -10.43 -14.94
C LEU A 189 -1.89 -10.67 -14.54
N THR A 190 -2.45 -9.76 -13.75
CA THR A 190 -3.86 -9.84 -13.34
C THR A 190 -4.81 -9.63 -14.52
N ALA A 191 -4.48 -8.72 -15.45
CA ALA A 191 -5.25 -8.51 -16.66
C ALA A 191 -5.24 -9.76 -17.56
N ILE A 192 -4.08 -10.41 -17.73
CA ILE A 192 -3.94 -11.66 -18.47
C ILE A 192 -4.79 -12.75 -17.81
N TYR A 193 -4.72 -12.89 -16.48
CA TYR A 193 -5.55 -13.84 -15.73
C TYR A 193 -7.04 -13.61 -16.00
N ILE A 194 -7.53 -12.36 -15.88
CA ILE A 194 -8.94 -12.02 -16.12
C ILE A 194 -9.35 -12.37 -17.53
N LEU A 195 -8.56 -11.94 -18.54
CA LEU A 195 -8.90 -12.17 -19.95
C LEU A 195 -8.91 -13.65 -20.30
N VAL A 196 -7.90 -14.41 -19.88
CA VAL A 196 -7.82 -15.86 -20.14
C VAL A 196 -9.00 -16.57 -19.47
N ARG A 197 -9.28 -16.26 -18.21
CA ARG A 197 -10.37 -16.89 -17.49
C ARG A 197 -11.74 -16.58 -18.08
N CYS A 198 -11.98 -15.33 -18.50
CA CYS A 198 -13.24 -14.92 -19.12
C CYS A 198 -13.40 -15.44 -20.57
N GLN A 199 -12.31 -15.78 -21.25
CA GLN A 199 -12.37 -16.46 -22.55
C GLN A 199 -12.67 -17.95 -22.41
N LEU A 200 -12.07 -18.62 -21.42
CA LEU A 200 -12.31 -20.03 -21.12
C LEU A 200 -13.69 -20.31 -20.53
N GLN A 201 -14.21 -19.36 -19.76
CA GLN A 201 -15.51 -19.40 -19.08
C GLN A 201 -16.32 -18.13 -19.38
N PRO A 202 -16.93 -18.00 -20.58
CA PRO A 202 -17.61 -16.76 -21.00
C PRO A 202 -18.78 -16.32 -20.13
N GLU A 203 -19.38 -17.25 -19.42
CA GLU A 203 -20.48 -17.02 -18.49
C GLU A 203 -20.08 -16.23 -17.23
N LEU A 204 -18.78 -16.21 -16.87
CA LEU A 204 -18.31 -15.47 -15.70
C LEU A 204 -18.34 -13.95 -15.88
N ALA A 205 -18.25 -13.46 -17.13
CA ALA A 205 -18.14 -12.04 -17.40
C ALA A 205 -18.63 -11.71 -18.82
N PRO A 206 -19.95 -11.65 -19.03
CA PRO A 206 -20.53 -11.41 -20.35
C PRO A 206 -20.13 -10.04 -20.89
N ALA A 207 -19.93 -9.95 -22.20
CA ALA A 207 -19.73 -8.70 -22.91
C ALA A 207 -21.06 -7.94 -23.03
N LEU A 208 -20.99 -6.60 -23.13
CA LEU A 208 -22.15 -5.78 -23.41
C LEU A 208 -22.75 -6.13 -24.78
N PRO A 209 -24.09 -6.17 -24.89
CA PRO A 209 -24.79 -6.27 -26.16
C PRO A 209 -24.31 -5.20 -27.15
N GLU A 210 -24.35 -5.50 -28.44
CA GLU A 210 -23.85 -4.54 -29.45
C GLU A 210 -24.58 -3.20 -29.44
N GLU A 211 -25.85 -3.22 -29.08
CA GLU A 211 -26.72 -2.05 -28.98
C GLU A 211 -26.32 -1.09 -27.84
N GLU A 212 -25.67 -1.61 -26.79
CA GLU A 212 -25.18 -0.83 -25.66
C GLU A 212 -23.71 -0.38 -25.81
N ARG A 213 -23.04 -0.77 -26.89
CA ARG A 213 -21.64 -0.38 -27.11
C ARG A 213 -21.52 1.05 -27.56
N ALA A 214 -20.70 1.81 -26.87
CA ALA A 214 -20.47 3.21 -27.18
C ALA A 214 -19.81 3.39 -28.56
N SER A 215 -20.22 4.44 -29.25
CA SER A 215 -19.61 4.91 -30.48
C SER A 215 -18.19 5.48 -30.24
N TRP A 216 -17.36 5.49 -31.29
CA TRP A 216 -16.02 6.07 -31.19
C TRP A 216 -15.99 7.53 -30.69
N PRO A 217 -16.88 8.44 -31.16
CA PRO A 217 -16.95 9.81 -30.63
C PRO A 217 -17.27 9.89 -29.13
N GLU A 218 -18.11 8.97 -28.62
CA GLU A 218 -18.44 8.91 -27.19
C GLU A 218 -17.26 8.41 -26.36
N LYS A 219 -16.54 7.40 -26.86
CA LYS A 219 -15.30 6.89 -26.25
C LYS A 219 -14.24 7.99 -26.12
N LEU A 220 -13.99 8.73 -27.21
CA LEU A 220 -13.03 9.82 -27.23
C LEU A 220 -13.44 10.98 -26.28
N ARG A 221 -14.73 11.30 -26.23
CA ARG A 221 -15.26 12.32 -25.32
C ARG A 221 -15.08 11.90 -23.86
N ALA A 222 -15.27 10.60 -23.55
CA ALA A 222 -15.11 10.06 -22.22
C ALA A 222 -13.65 10.13 -21.69
N LEU A 223 -12.64 10.16 -22.57
CA LEU A 223 -11.23 10.32 -22.18
C LEU A 223 -10.96 11.61 -21.40
N ARG A 224 -11.82 12.62 -21.53
CA ARG A 224 -11.68 13.85 -20.74
C ARG A 224 -11.72 13.61 -19.23
N ALA A 225 -12.40 12.55 -18.79
CA ALA A 225 -12.45 12.15 -17.38
C ALA A 225 -11.08 11.79 -16.80
N VAL A 226 -10.14 11.36 -17.64
CA VAL A 226 -8.81 10.89 -17.24
C VAL A 226 -7.79 12.04 -17.18
N LEU A 227 -8.05 13.16 -17.89
CA LEU A 227 -7.06 14.22 -18.06
C LEU A 227 -6.62 14.86 -16.74
N LEU A 228 -7.57 15.18 -15.84
CA LEU A 228 -7.24 15.80 -14.57
C LEU A 228 -6.54 14.81 -13.62
N PRO A 229 -7.06 13.59 -13.38
CA PRO A 229 -6.38 12.61 -12.53
C PRO A 229 -4.96 12.29 -12.99
N ILE A 230 -4.81 11.92 -14.25
CA ILE A 230 -3.50 11.59 -14.82
C ILE A 230 -2.60 12.84 -14.82
N GLY A 231 -3.14 14.02 -15.10
CA GLY A 231 -2.38 15.27 -15.03
C GLY A 231 -1.78 15.51 -13.64
N VAL A 232 -2.53 15.26 -12.57
CA VAL A 232 -2.01 15.36 -11.19
C VAL A 232 -0.92 14.32 -10.93
N VAL A 233 -1.13 13.05 -11.33
CA VAL A 233 -0.13 11.99 -11.16
C VAL A 233 1.15 12.31 -11.93
N ILE A 234 1.05 12.71 -13.22
CA ILE A 234 2.21 13.08 -14.04
C ILE A 234 2.92 14.30 -13.45
N MET A 235 2.20 15.30 -12.98
CA MET A 235 2.78 16.48 -12.35
C MET A 235 3.59 16.12 -11.12
N VAL A 236 3.05 15.27 -10.25
CA VAL A 236 3.72 14.83 -9.02
C VAL A 236 4.90 13.92 -9.34
N LEU A 237 4.67 12.79 -10.00
CA LEU A 237 5.71 11.80 -10.27
C LEU A 237 6.74 12.32 -11.27
N GLY A 238 6.29 13.01 -12.33
CA GLY A 238 7.16 13.57 -13.34
C GLY A 238 8.11 14.64 -12.77
N SER A 239 7.64 15.47 -11.81
CA SER A 239 8.50 16.45 -11.17
C SER A 239 9.54 15.83 -10.23
N ILE A 240 9.18 14.74 -9.53
CA ILE A 240 10.12 14.01 -8.65
C ILE A 240 11.17 13.27 -9.50
N ILE A 241 10.70 12.44 -10.45
CA ILE A 241 11.58 11.60 -11.29
C ILE A 241 12.45 12.48 -12.20
N GLY A 242 11.90 13.59 -12.69
CA GLY A 242 12.67 14.58 -13.47
C GLY A 242 13.65 15.42 -12.65
N GLY A 243 13.77 15.20 -11.32
CA GLY A 243 14.67 15.94 -10.44
C GLY A 243 14.34 17.43 -10.29
N ILE A 244 13.10 17.84 -10.65
CA ILE A 244 12.67 19.25 -10.62
C ILE A 244 12.31 19.68 -9.20
N THR A 245 11.69 18.77 -8.44
CA THR A 245 11.18 19.04 -7.09
C THR A 245 11.52 17.91 -6.12
N THR A 246 11.58 18.27 -4.84
CA THR A 246 11.61 17.27 -3.75
C THR A 246 10.24 16.59 -3.61
N PRO A 247 10.15 15.41 -2.98
CA PRO A 247 8.87 14.76 -2.72
C PRO A 247 7.87 15.61 -1.94
N THR A 248 8.35 16.48 -1.04
CA THR A 248 7.50 17.39 -0.26
C THR A 248 6.92 18.52 -1.13
N GLU A 249 7.72 19.10 -2.01
CA GLU A 249 7.25 20.11 -2.96
C GLU A 249 6.29 19.53 -3.98
N ALA A 250 6.59 18.34 -4.50
CA ALA A 250 5.69 17.61 -5.39
C ALA A 250 4.35 17.29 -4.71
N ALA A 251 4.36 16.93 -3.43
CA ALA A 251 3.13 16.73 -2.65
C ALA A 251 2.29 18.01 -2.57
N ALA A 252 2.92 19.18 -2.37
CA ALA A 252 2.24 20.48 -2.38
C ALA A 252 1.64 20.78 -3.78
N MET A 253 2.38 20.49 -4.86
CA MET A 253 1.85 20.59 -6.23
C MET A 253 0.66 19.64 -6.44
N GLY A 254 0.75 18.42 -5.91
CA GLY A 254 -0.35 17.46 -5.92
C GLY A 254 -1.61 17.97 -5.22
N VAL A 255 -1.45 18.66 -4.07
CA VAL A 255 -2.56 19.32 -3.37
C VAL A 255 -3.19 20.40 -4.25
N LEU A 256 -2.38 21.24 -4.89
CA LEU A 256 -2.91 22.25 -5.84
C LEU A 256 -3.68 21.59 -6.99
N GLY A 257 -3.17 20.53 -7.57
CA GLY A 257 -3.84 19.76 -8.61
C GLY A 257 -5.18 19.15 -8.12
N ALA A 258 -5.22 18.65 -6.90
CA ALA A 258 -6.44 18.14 -6.27
C ALA A 258 -7.48 19.25 -6.03
N LEU A 259 -7.06 20.43 -5.57
CA LEU A 259 -7.94 21.59 -5.38
C LEU A 259 -8.50 22.11 -6.71
N ILE A 260 -7.67 22.17 -7.76
CA ILE A 260 -8.11 22.51 -9.13
C ILE A 260 -9.13 21.48 -9.62
N SER A 261 -8.86 20.18 -9.41
CA SER A 261 -9.82 19.11 -9.74
C SER A 261 -11.14 19.29 -9.01
N ALA A 262 -11.09 19.56 -7.69
CA ALA A 262 -12.29 19.82 -6.90
C ALA A 262 -13.08 21.03 -7.41
N ALA A 263 -12.40 22.09 -7.87
CA ALA A 263 -13.04 23.27 -8.45
C ALA A 263 -13.72 22.94 -9.79
N VAL A 264 -13.03 22.22 -10.69
CA VAL A 264 -13.57 21.80 -11.99
C VAL A 264 -14.79 20.89 -11.83
N TYR A 265 -14.76 19.96 -10.88
CA TYR A 265 -15.87 19.07 -10.54
C TYR A 265 -16.95 19.76 -9.68
N ARG A 266 -16.84 21.06 -9.39
CA ARG A 266 -17.76 21.85 -8.55
C ARG A 266 -17.93 21.27 -7.13
N GLN A 267 -16.92 20.59 -6.63
CA GLN A 267 -16.83 20.02 -5.27
C GLN A 267 -15.94 20.85 -4.33
N PHE A 268 -15.46 22.00 -4.77
CA PHE A 268 -14.76 22.96 -3.93
C PHE A 268 -15.73 23.64 -2.95
N LYS A 269 -16.16 22.88 -1.93
CA LYS A 269 -17.08 23.31 -0.90
C LYS A 269 -16.38 23.28 0.45
N TRP A 270 -16.70 24.24 1.31
CA TRP A 270 -16.09 24.30 2.64
C TRP A 270 -16.25 22.99 3.43
N SER A 271 -17.44 22.40 3.42
CA SER A 271 -17.70 21.11 4.09
C SER A 271 -16.78 19.97 3.59
N VAL A 272 -16.52 19.90 2.29
CA VAL A 272 -15.62 18.90 1.69
C VAL A 272 -14.19 19.14 2.12
N MET A 273 -13.73 20.39 2.09
CA MET A 273 -12.37 20.78 2.51
C MET A 273 -12.16 20.52 4.00
N GLN A 274 -13.13 20.90 4.84
CA GLN A 274 -13.07 20.66 6.27
C GLN A 274 -13.00 19.16 6.60
N GLU A 275 -13.83 18.35 5.94
CA GLU A 275 -13.80 16.90 6.17
C GLU A 275 -12.50 16.26 5.69
N ALA A 276 -11.98 16.68 4.52
CA ALA A 276 -10.67 16.25 4.03
C ALA A 276 -9.56 16.62 5.03
N ALA A 277 -9.56 17.85 5.54
CA ALA A 277 -8.59 18.31 6.53
C ALA A 277 -8.67 17.52 7.86
N ILE A 278 -9.88 17.27 8.37
CA ILE A 278 -10.06 16.50 9.63
C ILE A 278 -9.57 15.05 9.43
N ARG A 279 -9.89 14.42 8.31
CA ARG A 279 -9.41 13.06 8.02
C ARG A 279 -7.89 13.02 7.86
N THR A 280 -7.32 13.99 7.16
CA THR A 280 -5.87 14.14 7.04
C THR A 280 -5.21 14.27 8.40
N PHE A 281 -5.73 15.15 9.25
CA PHE A 281 -5.21 15.35 10.60
C PHE A 281 -5.24 14.05 11.43
N LYS A 282 -6.36 13.31 11.38
CA LYS A 282 -6.49 12.04 12.11
C LYS A 282 -5.51 10.99 11.61
N LEU A 283 -5.39 10.80 10.29
CA LEU A 283 -4.48 9.81 9.70
C LEU A 283 -3.02 10.19 9.94
N THR A 284 -2.66 11.45 9.71
CA THR A 284 -1.29 11.93 9.95
C THR A 284 -0.92 11.80 11.43
N GLY A 285 -1.81 12.20 12.33
CA GLY A 285 -1.58 12.07 13.77
C GLY A 285 -1.39 10.62 14.20
N MET A 286 -2.18 9.70 13.65
CA MET A 286 -2.01 8.27 13.90
C MET A 286 -0.65 7.76 13.41
N ILE A 287 -0.26 8.09 12.18
CA ILE A 287 1.03 7.70 11.60
C ILE A 287 2.19 8.27 12.43
N MET A 288 2.14 9.56 12.80
CA MET A 288 3.19 10.19 13.61
C MET A 288 3.31 9.53 14.98
N TRP A 289 2.19 9.23 15.62
CA TRP A 289 2.19 8.60 16.94
C TRP A 289 2.80 7.19 16.92
N ILE A 290 2.48 6.41 15.87
CA ILE A 290 3.08 5.10 15.67
C ILE A 290 4.58 5.23 15.35
N LEU A 291 4.97 6.19 14.51
CA LEU A 291 6.37 6.43 14.14
C LEU A 291 7.23 6.79 15.37
N PHE A 292 6.76 7.67 16.25
CA PHE A 292 7.48 8.01 17.47
C PHE A 292 7.64 6.80 18.41
N ALA A 293 6.58 6.02 18.57
CA ALA A 293 6.63 4.79 19.36
C ALA A 293 7.61 3.76 18.78
N ALA A 294 7.70 3.66 17.47
CA ALA A 294 8.60 2.74 16.79
C ALA A 294 10.06 3.15 16.88
N HIS A 295 10.37 4.44 16.86
CA HIS A 295 11.74 4.90 17.13
C HIS A 295 12.16 4.57 18.55
N ALA A 296 11.26 4.68 19.54
CA ALA A 296 11.52 4.21 20.89
C ALA A 296 11.75 2.69 20.93
N PHE A 297 10.96 1.92 20.17
CA PHE A 297 11.12 0.48 20.04
C PHE A 297 12.47 0.10 19.42
N SER A 298 12.84 0.75 18.32
CA SER A 298 14.14 0.54 17.66
C SER A 298 15.31 0.84 18.60
N ALA A 299 15.24 1.97 19.33
CA ALA A 299 16.26 2.33 20.31
C ALA A 299 16.37 1.31 21.44
N ALA A 300 15.25 0.81 21.97
CA ALA A 300 15.23 -0.24 22.99
C ALA A 300 15.86 -1.53 22.45
N TYR A 301 15.44 -1.97 21.28
CA TYR A 301 15.91 -3.17 20.63
C TYR A 301 17.43 -3.13 20.38
N GLN A 302 17.95 -2.04 19.80
CA GLN A 302 19.37 -1.86 19.54
C GLN A 302 20.18 -1.81 20.83
N SER A 303 19.68 -1.09 21.86
CA SER A 303 20.37 -0.97 23.16
C SER A 303 20.51 -2.29 23.93
N MET A 304 19.66 -3.26 23.65
CA MET A 304 19.73 -4.60 24.25
C MET A 304 20.76 -5.52 23.57
N GLY A 305 21.44 -5.08 22.52
CA GLY A 305 22.41 -5.91 21.78
C GLY A 305 21.77 -6.96 20.88
N ALA A 306 20.53 -6.77 20.52
CA ALA A 306 19.75 -7.73 19.73
C ALA A 306 20.34 -8.02 18.33
N GLN A 307 21.27 -7.20 17.85
CA GLN A 307 21.98 -7.40 16.59
C GLN A 307 22.81 -8.70 16.61
N GLU A 308 23.47 -9.01 17.73
CA GLU A 308 24.25 -10.25 17.88
C GLU A 308 23.36 -11.51 17.83
N LEU A 309 22.16 -11.43 18.42
CA LEU A 309 21.18 -12.50 18.35
C LEU A 309 20.71 -12.74 16.92
N ILE A 310 20.44 -11.67 16.17
CA ILE A 310 20.02 -11.78 14.77
C ILE A 310 21.11 -12.46 13.94
N GLU A 311 22.37 -12.05 14.08
CA GLU A 311 23.50 -12.67 13.36
C GLU A 311 23.58 -14.18 13.67
N SER A 312 23.37 -14.55 14.93
CA SER A 312 23.34 -15.96 15.32
C SER A 312 22.16 -16.74 14.70
N LEU A 313 20.97 -16.14 14.64
CA LEU A 313 19.79 -16.72 14.02
C LEU A 313 19.91 -16.83 12.50
N MET A 314 20.55 -15.87 11.85
CA MET A 314 20.82 -15.90 10.41
C MET A 314 21.65 -17.14 10.02
N ASN A 315 22.63 -17.50 10.84
CA ASN A 315 23.47 -18.67 10.59
C ASN A 315 22.72 -20.00 10.71
N LEU A 316 21.54 -20.03 11.32
CA LEU A 316 20.70 -21.22 11.45
C LEU A 316 19.75 -21.43 10.25
N ILE A 317 19.52 -20.39 9.42
CA ILE A 317 18.58 -20.46 8.30
C ILE A 317 19.26 -21.15 7.11
N PRO A 318 18.71 -22.28 6.63
CA PRO A 318 19.25 -22.96 5.46
C PRO A 318 19.00 -22.15 4.18
N GLY A 319 19.87 -22.30 3.18
CA GLY A 319 19.71 -21.65 1.87
C GLY A 319 20.50 -20.36 1.69
N GLY A 320 21.35 -20.00 2.67
CA GLY A 320 22.22 -18.83 2.59
C GLY A 320 21.44 -17.51 2.48
N PRO A 321 21.98 -16.47 1.80
CA PRO A 321 21.35 -15.15 1.71
C PRO A 321 19.89 -15.19 1.22
N TRP A 322 19.58 -16.00 0.21
CA TRP A 322 18.22 -16.15 -0.31
C TRP A 322 17.27 -16.81 0.68
N GLY A 323 17.75 -17.80 1.44
CA GLY A 323 16.94 -18.42 2.50
C GLY A 323 16.51 -17.40 3.56
N ILE A 324 17.39 -16.47 3.90
CA ILE A 324 17.13 -15.41 4.87
C ILE A 324 16.09 -14.43 4.32
N ILE A 325 16.24 -13.96 3.08
CA ILE A 325 15.25 -13.06 2.44
C ILE A 325 13.88 -13.73 2.37
N ILE A 326 13.80 -14.99 1.98
CA ILE A 326 12.53 -15.74 1.93
C ILE A 326 11.93 -15.86 3.33
N ALA A 327 12.72 -16.15 4.36
CA ALA A 327 12.24 -16.22 5.72
C ALA A 327 11.69 -14.86 6.21
N MET A 328 12.37 -13.75 5.89
CA MET A 328 11.85 -12.41 6.17
C MET A 328 10.53 -12.14 5.46
N MET A 329 10.41 -12.51 4.18
CA MET A 329 9.16 -12.35 3.42
C MET A 329 8.03 -13.18 4.03
N VAL A 330 8.29 -14.40 4.48
CA VAL A 330 7.30 -15.23 5.19
C VAL A 330 6.86 -14.56 6.50
N ILE A 331 7.78 -14.00 7.26
CA ILE A 331 7.44 -13.29 8.51
C ILE A 331 6.56 -12.07 8.20
N VAL A 332 6.94 -11.25 7.22
CA VAL A 332 6.14 -10.07 6.80
C VAL A 332 4.75 -10.50 6.35
N PHE A 333 4.65 -11.56 5.55
CA PHE A 333 3.37 -12.09 5.07
C PHE A 333 2.45 -12.50 6.23
N LEU A 334 2.98 -13.26 7.19
CA LEU A 334 2.21 -13.70 8.36
C LEU A 334 1.77 -12.51 9.23
N LEU A 335 2.64 -11.51 9.42
CA LEU A 335 2.28 -10.29 10.14
C LEU A 335 1.23 -9.48 9.39
N ALA A 336 1.33 -9.40 8.06
CA ALA A 336 0.41 -8.63 7.22
C ALA A 336 -1.02 -9.20 7.19
N MET A 337 -1.18 -10.46 7.56
CA MET A 337 -2.52 -11.03 7.77
C MET A 337 -3.23 -10.45 9.01
N VAL A 338 -2.51 -9.88 9.97
CA VAL A 338 -3.05 -9.53 11.30
C VAL A 338 -2.81 -8.06 11.68
N LEU A 339 -1.67 -7.50 11.28
CA LEU A 339 -1.25 -6.15 11.65
C LEU A 339 -1.43 -5.17 10.49
N ASP A 340 -1.55 -3.89 10.82
CA ASP A 340 -1.52 -2.82 9.82
C ASP A 340 -0.10 -2.63 9.23
N PRO A 341 0.04 -2.09 7.98
CA PRO A 341 1.34 -2.02 7.29
C PRO A 341 2.33 -1.11 7.99
N VAL A 342 1.86 -0.01 8.59
CA VAL A 342 2.73 0.94 9.29
C VAL A 342 3.39 0.24 10.47
N GLY A 343 2.59 -0.53 11.22
CA GLY A 343 3.07 -1.33 12.34
C GLY A 343 4.07 -2.39 11.93
N ILE A 344 3.80 -3.12 10.85
CA ILE A 344 4.72 -4.14 10.33
C ILE A 344 6.06 -3.52 9.96
N MET A 345 6.05 -2.43 9.19
CA MET A 345 7.27 -1.70 8.81
C MET A 345 8.11 -1.30 10.02
N LEU A 346 7.46 -0.72 11.01
CA LEU A 346 8.13 -0.16 12.17
C LEU A 346 8.68 -1.20 13.14
N ILE A 347 8.09 -2.39 13.17
CA ILE A 347 8.59 -3.52 13.96
C ILE A 347 9.72 -4.24 13.23
N THR A 348 9.58 -4.45 11.91
CA THR A 348 10.46 -5.35 11.17
C THR A 348 11.64 -4.65 10.49
N LEU A 349 11.46 -3.46 9.92
CA LEU A 349 12.52 -2.79 9.15
C LEU A 349 13.77 -2.46 9.99
N PRO A 350 13.66 -1.99 11.25
CA PRO A 350 14.86 -1.77 12.06
C PRO A 350 15.68 -3.04 12.30
N VAL A 351 15.03 -4.21 12.23
CA VAL A 351 15.64 -5.53 12.37
C VAL A 351 16.17 -6.03 11.02
N PHE A 352 15.39 -5.87 9.98
CA PHE A 352 15.66 -6.47 8.67
C PHE A 352 16.67 -5.69 7.85
N MET A 353 16.66 -4.35 7.91
CA MET A 353 17.52 -3.53 7.06
C MET A 353 19.02 -3.78 7.26
N PRO A 354 19.54 -3.83 8.50
CA PRO A 354 20.95 -4.19 8.71
C PRO A 354 21.32 -5.55 8.10
N ILE A 355 20.38 -6.51 8.13
CA ILE A 355 20.59 -7.85 7.55
C ILE A 355 20.66 -7.76 6.03
N VAL A 356 19.70 -7.07 5.40
CA VAL A 356 19.63 -6.90 3.93
C VAL A 356 20.92 -6.27 3.40
N GLU A 357 21.40 -5.20 4.07
CA GLU A 357 22.62 -4.51 3.72
C GLU A 357 23.87 -5.39 3.90
N ASN A 358 23.98 -6.12 5.03
CA ASN A 358 25.07 -7.04 5.29
C ASN A 358 25.12 -8.21 4.30
N LEU A 359 23.97 -8.63 3.77
CA LEU A 359 23.89 -9.66 2.73
C LEU A 359 24.17 -9.11 1.32
N GLY A 360 24.32 -7.79 1.16
CA GLY A 360 24.62 -7.14 -0.10
C GLY A 360 23.42 -7.02 -1.05
N PHE A 361 22.18 -7.11 -0.54
CA PHE A 361 20.97 -6.86 -1.34
C PHE A 361 20.65 -5.38 -1.40
N ASP A 362 20.03 -4.97 -2.50
CA ASP A 362 19.59 -3.60 -2.71
C ASP A 362 18.40 -3.25 -1.81
N PRO A 363 18.50 -2.17 -0.96
CA PRO A 363 17.44 -1.75 -0.07
C PRO A 363 16.14 -1.33 -0.78
N ILE A 364 16.24 -0.79 -2.00
CA ILE A 364 15.08 -0.32 -2.79
C ILE A 364 14.33 -1.54 -3.32
N TRP A 365 15.04 -2.50 -3.90
CA TRP A 365 14.47 -3.77 -4.34
C TRP A 365 13.79 -4.51 -3.18
N PHE A 366 14.45 -4.62 -2.02
CA PHE A 366 13.86 -5.23 -0.83
C PHE A 366 12.59 -4.48 -0.39
N GLY A 367 12.60 -3.15 -0.46
CA GLY A 367 11.43 -2.31 -0.14
C GLY A 367 10.23 -2.60 -1.03
N ILE A 368 10.44 -2.82 -2.32
CA ILE A 368 9.37 -3.19 -3.25
C ILE A 368 8.82 -4.58 -2.92
N LEU A 369 9.69 -5.57 -2.68
CA LEU A 369 9.25 -6.90 -2.25
C LEU A 369 8.44 -6.83 -0.95
N PHE A 370 8.90 -6.02 0.00
CA PHE A 370 8.25 -5.81 1.28
C PHE A 370 6.84 -5.23 1.11
N VAL A 371 6.69 -4.19 0.29
CA VAL A 371 5.39 -3.55 0.02
C VAL A 371 4.42 -4.50 -0.70
N ILE A 372 4.88 -5.22 -1.73
CA ILE A 372 4.04 -6.21 -2.43
C ILE A 372 3.63 -7.33 -1.48
N ASN A 373 4.54 -7.79 -0.65
CA ASN A 373 4.23 -8.86 0.30
C ASN A 373 3.19 -8.43 1.36
N MET A 374 3.27 -7.19 1.83
CA MET A 374 2.22 -6.62 2.70
C MET A 374 0.88 -6.52 1.97
N GLU A 375 0.89 -6.13 0.69
CA GLU A 375 -0.31 -6.08 -0.14
C GLU A 375 -0.99 -7.45 -0.24
N ILE A 376 -0.21 -8.51 -0.54
CA ILE A 376 -0.68 -9.89 -0.59
C ILE A 376 -1.28 -10.29 0.76
N GLY A 377 -0.63 -9.97 1.88
CA GLY A 377 -1.12 -10.23 3.23
C GLY A 377 -2.45 -9.53 3.51
N TYR A 378 -2.61 -8.29 3.03
CA TYR A 378 -3.85 -7.51 3.16
C TYR A 378 -5.05 -8.11 2.45
N MET A 379 -4.80 -8.92 1.43
CA MET A 379 -5.82 -9.63 0.67
C MET A 379 -5.99 -11.08 1.13
N THR A 380 -5.21 -11.55 2.10
CA THR A 380 -5.18 -12.97 2.48
C THR A 380 -5.89 -13.20 3.83
N PRO A 381 -6.76 -14.22 3.92
CA PRO A 381 -7.34 -14.63 5.20
C PRO A 381 -6.25 -15.00 6.23
N PRO A 382 -6.47 -14.88 7.55
CA PRO A 382 -7.80 -14.78 8.20
C PRO A 382 -8.33 -13.34 8.35
N PHE A 383 -7.48 -12.33 8.48
CA PHE A 383 -7.98 -10.97 8.69
C PHE A 383 -8.01 -10.16 7.39
N GLY A 384 -6.90 -9.94 6.70
CA GLY A 384 -6.84 -9.24 5.43
C GLY A 384 -7.66 -7.94 5.41
N PHE A 385 -7.10 -6.81 5.78
CA PHE A 385 -7.85 -5.55 5.98
C PHE A 385 -8.72 -5.16 4.78
N ASN A 386 -8.25 -5.41 3.55
CA ASN A 386 -9.02 -5.12 2.34
C ASN A 386 -10.30 -5.95 2.25
N LEU A 387 -10.28 -7.18 2.76
CA LEU A 387 -11.45 -8.07 2.78
C LEU A 387 -12.54 -7.52 3.69
N PHE A 388 -12.16 -6.93 4.82
CA PHE A 388 -13.11 -6.30 5.75
C PHE A 388 -13.65 -4.98 5.20
N TYR A 389 -12.81 -4.15 4.55
CA TYR A 389 -13.28 -2.95 3.87
C TYR A 389 -14.32 -3.31 2.80
N LEU A 390 -14.04 -4.33 1.99
CA LEU A 390 -14.98 -4.82 0.99
C LEU A 390 -16.26 -5.36 1.63
N LYS A 391 -16.14 -6.14 2.71
CA LYS A 391 -17.29 -6.68 3.45
C LYS A 391 -18.23 -5.59 3.97
N GLY A 392 -17.68 -4.45 4.38
CA GLY A 392 -18.46 -3.30 4.88
C GLY A 392 -19.38 -2.65 3.85
N ILE A 393 -19.15 -2.89 2.55
CA ILE A 393 -19.85 -2.20 1.45
C ILE A 393 -20.61 -3.13 0.50
N VAL A 394 -20.38 -4.47 0.58
CA VAL A 394 -21.07 -5.42 -0.29
C VAL A 394 -22.56 -5.51 0.04
N PRO A 395 -23.41 -5.80 -0.97
CA PRO A 395 -24.84 -6.01 -0.77
C PRO A 395 -25.15 -7.17 0.18
N PRO A 396 -26.32 -7.15 0.85
CA PRO A 396 -26.78 -8.29 1.63
C PRO A 396 -26.78 -9.58 0.79
N GLY A 397 -26.32 -10.71 1.40
CA GLY A 397 -26.24 -12.01 0.73
C GLY A 397 -24.86 -12.38 0.19
N ILE A 398 -23.86 -11.47 0.25
CA ILE A 398 -22.45 -11.78 0.02
C ILE A 398 -21.79 -12.05 1.39
N THR A 399 -21.31 -13.27 1.60
CA THR A 399 -20.69 -13.69 2.85
C THR A 399 -19.20 -13.42 2.86
N MET A 400 -18.58 -13.46 4.04
CA MET A 400 -17.11 -13.36 4.14
C MET A 400 -16.42 -14.54 3.43
N THR A 401 -17.04 -15.71 3.44
CA THR A 401 -16.56 -16.90 2.72
C THR A 401 -16.52 -16.68 1.21
N ASP A 402 -17.50 -15.96 0.65
CA ASP A 402 -17.50 -15.62 -0.78
C ASP A 402 -16.32 -14.69 -1.13
N ILE A 403 -16.05 -13.71 -0.27
CA ILE A 403 -14.90 -12.82 -0.42
C ILE A 403 -13.59 -13.61 -0.31
N TYR A 404 -13.44 -14.51 0.67
CA TYR A 404 -12.25 -15.34 0.82
C TYR A 404 -11.99 -16.23 -0.41
N LYS A 405 -13.05 -16.86 -0.94
CA LYS A 405 -12.91 -17.69 -2.15
C LYS A 405 -12.56 -16.87 -3.38
N SER A 406 -13.08 -15.64 -3.49
CA SER A 406 -12.86 -14.78 -4.64
C SER A 406 -11.40 -14.37 -4.81
N ILE A 407 -10.67 -14.22 -3.70
CA ILE A 407 -9.32 -13.66 -3.74
C ILE A 407 -8.23 -14.71 -4.03
N ILE A 408 -8.48 -16.00 -3.78
CA ILE A 408 -7.46 -17.05 -3.92
C ILE A 408 -6.72 -17.02 -5.25
N PRO A 409 -7.40 -16.99 -6.41
CA PRO A 409 -6.69 -16.97 -7.70
C PRO A 409 -5.87 -15.69 -7.90
N PHE A 410 -6.34 -14.58 -7.39
CA PHE A 410 -5.64 -13.29 -7.51
C PHE A 410 -4.38 -13.26 -6.62
N VAL A 411 -4.47 -13.77 -5.41
CA VAL A 411 -3.30 -13.94 -4.52
C VAL A 411 -2.23 -14.80 -5.18
N ILE A 412 -2.62 -15.87 -5.90
CA ILE A 412 -1.66 -16.70 -6.63
C ILE A 412 -0.96 -15.88 -7.72
N VAL A 413 -1.69 -15.03 -8.46
CA VAL A 413 -1.11 -14.16 -9.48
C VAL A 413 -0.13 -13.16 -8.85
N GLU A 414 -0.47 -12.55 -7.72
CA GLU A 414 0.40 -11.64 -6.98
C GLU A 414 1.67 -12.33 -6.47
N ILE A 415 1.56 -13.56 -5.94
CA ILE A 415 2.72 -14.37 -5.50
C ILE A 415 3.63 -14.68 -6.70
N VAL A 416 3.08 -14.99 -7.88
CA VAL A 416 3.87 -15.18 -9.09
C VAL A 416 4.60 -13.89 -9.47
N GLY A 417 3.92 -12.75 -9.41
CA GLY A 417 4.53 -11.43 -9.64
C GLY A 417 5.64 -11.11 -8.66
N LEU A 418 5.42 -11.35 -7.36
CA LEU A 418 6.44 -11.21 -6.32
C LEU A 418 7.66 -12.09 -6.62
N GLY A 419 7.43 -13.36 -6.99
CA GLY A 419 8.49 -14.29 -7.37
C GLY A 419 9.30 -13.82 -8.58
N LEU A 420 8.64 -13.25 -9.61
CA LEU A 420 9.33 -12.67 -10.76
C LEU A 420 10.21 -11.49 -10.36
N ILE A 421 9.75 -10.59 -9.50
CA ILE A 421 10.53 -9.44 -9.02
C ILE A 421 11.69 -9.91 -8.12
N MET A 422 11.51 -10.99 -7.37
CA MET A 422 12.60 -11.60 -6.60
C MET A 422 13.71 -12.14 -7.49
N VAL A 423 13.34 -12.83 -8.58
CA VAL A 423 14.30 -13.47 -9.52
C VAL A 423 14.93 -12.45 -10.45
N PHE A 424 14.19 -11.40 -10.82
CA PHE A 424 14.63 -10.34 -11.74
C PHE A 424 14.56 -8.97 -11.02
N PRO A 425 15.57 -8.63 -10.21
CA PRO A 425 15.60 -7.37 -9.45
C PRO A 425 15.49 -6.11 -10.32
N GLU A 426 15.94 -6.20 -11.58
CA GLU A 426 15.90 -5.11 -12.55
C GLU A 426 14.48 -4.60 -12.79
N ILE A 427 13.45 -5.42 -12.57
CA ILE A 427 12.05 -4.97 -12.67
C ILE A 427 11.78 -3.82 -11.68
N ALA A 428 12.40 -3.84 -10.50
CA ALA A 428 12.26 -2.80 -9.51
C ALA A 428 13.34 -1.71 -9.62
N THR A 429 14.59 -2.08 -9.97
CA THR A 429 15.73 -1.16 -9.92
C THR A 429 15.99 -0.42 -11.23
N TRP A 430 15.52 -0.93 -12.38
CA TRP A 430 15.80 -0.34 -13.70
C TRP A 430 15.40 1.14 -13.81
N LEU A 431 14.23 1.50 -13.33
CA LEU A 431 13.75 2.89 -13.43
C LEU A 431 14.49 3.84 -12.44
N PRO A 432 14.71 3.47 -11.16
CA PRO A 432 15.62 4.20 -10.28
C PRO A 432 17.00 4.41 -10.88
N ASP A 433 17.65 3.36 -11.39
CA ASP A 433 19.00 3.43 -11.96
C ASP A 433 19.09 4.32 -13.22
N LEU A 434 17.97 4.49 -13.94
CA LEU A 434 17.91 5.33 -15.12
C LEU A 434 17.83 6.82 -14.79
N PHE A 435 17.20 7.21 -13.68
CA PHE A 435 16.87 8.60 -13.38
C PHE A 435 17.63 9.19 -12.18
N PHE A 436 18.19 8.36 -11.32
CA PHE A 436 18.90 8.75 -10.09
C PHE A 436 20.30 8.18 -10.03
#